data_203c2e4350328e82a0e7f839cee70ba0
#
_entry.id   203c2e4350328e82a0e7f839cee70ba0
#
_cell.length_a   1.000
_cell.length_b   1.000
_cell.length_c   1.000
_cell.angle_alpha   90.00
_cell.angle_beta   90.00
_cell.angle_gamma   90.00
#
_symmetry.space_group_name_H-M   'P 1'
#
loop_
_entity.id
_entity.type
_entity.pdbx_description
1 polymer ?
#
loop_
_entity_poly.entity_id
_entity_poly.type
_entity_poly.pdbx_seq_one_letter_code
_entity_poly.pdbx_strand_id
1 'polypeptide(L)'
;AYLSRMDPVAFRRLNISHPRWLGTLDAVAKASRWKPRVASVRPKKGAILTGRGVALGTHFKSFGAAVAEVQVNRNTGLIKVTHLYGALDAGLLVNPASVEQQIEGMMIQAASRMLKEEVKFNQTSVTSLDWSSYPILRFAEAPRVTAIAISRPDEPSTGAGEEVLAAAGAAIANAFFDATGVRLRQRPFTPERVLGSLA
;
A
#
# COMPACT_ATOMS: atom_id res chain seq x y z
N ALA A 1 -15.90 -5.33 -1.02
CA ALA A 1 -15.58 -6.21 -2.16
C ALA A 1 -15.65 -7.69 -1.78
N TYR A 2 -14.92 -8.13 -0.75
CA TYR A 2 -14.91 -9.54 -0.35
C TYR A 2 -16.31 -10.06 0.01
N LEU A 3 -17.02 -9.38 0.91
CA LEU A 3 -18.39 -9.78 1.33
C LEU A 3 -19.39 -9.73 0.17
N SER A 4 -19.21 -8.79 -0.76
CA SER A 4 -20.03 -8.65 -1.97
C SER A 4 -19.61 -9.60 -3.10
N ARG A 5 -18.60 -10.46 -2.89
CA ARG A 5 -18.01 -11.35 -3.90
C ARG A 5 -17.63 -10.64 -5.21
N MET A 6 -17.15 -9.42 -5.10
CA MET A 6 -16.74 -8.59 -6.22
C MET A 6 -15.23 -8.41 -6.28
N ASP A 7 -14.72 -8.18 -7.49
CA ASP A 7 -13.36 -7.69 -7.68
C ASP A 7 -13.16 -6.35 -6.96
N PRO A 8 -12.05 -6.16 -6.22
CA PRO A 8 -11.86 -4.95 -5.42
C PRO A 8 -11.72 -3.66 -6.23
N VAL A 9 -11.27 -3.70 -7.48
CA VAL A 9 -11.24 -2.53 -8.37
C VAL A 9 -12.66 -2.26 -8.87
N ALA A 10 -13.36 -3.28 -9.35
CA ALA A 10 -14.75 -3.15 -9.82
C ALA A 10 -15.69 -2.65 -8.71
N PHE A 11 -15.53 -3.17 -7.48
CA PHE A 11 -16.30 -2.72 -6.32
C PHE A 11 -16.09 -1.22 -6.04
N ARG A 12 -14.85 -0.74 -6.12
CA ARG A 12 -14.54 0.68 -5.92
C ARG A 12 -15.14 1.55 -7.02
N ARG A 13 -15.02 1.14 -8.28
CA ARG A 13 -15.65 1.85 -9.42
C ARG A 13 -17.17 1.99 -9.26
N LEU A 14 -17.83 0.96 -8.74
CA LEU A 14 -19.28 0.99 -8.51
C LEU A 14 -19.69 1.98 -7.41
N ASN A 15 -18.83 2.20 -6.40
CA ASN A 15 -19.15 2.98 -5.21
C ASN A 15 -18.51 4.39 -5.19
N ILE A 16 -17.77 4.76 -6.22
CA ILE A 16 -17.09 6.06 -6.32
C ILE A 16 -17.59 6.77 -7.56
N SER A 17 -18.11 8.00 -7.37
CA SER A 17 -18.58 8.86 -8.47
C SER A 17 -17.58 9.97 -8.84
N HIS A 18 -16.62 10.31 -7.95
CA HIS A 18 -15.70 11.41 -8.17
C HIS A 18 -14.65 11.07 -9.24
N PRO A 19 -14.55 11.85 -10.35
CA PRO A 19 -13.74 11.47 -11.51
C PRO A 19 -12.22 11.41 -11.23
N ARG A 20 -11.71 12.26 -10.35
CA ARG A 20 -10.28 12.26 -9.98
C ARG A 20 -9.90 11.00 -9.20
N TRP A 21 -10.78 10.51 -8.32
CA TRP A 21 -10.61 9.23 -7.65
C TRP A 21 -10.62 8.05 -8.63
N LEU A 22 -11.56 8.06 -9.57
CA LEU A 22 -11.62 7.03 -10.61
C LEU A 22 -10.38 7.08 -11.50
N GLY A 23 -9.89 8.27 -11.84
CA GLY A 23 -8.68 8.44 -12.63
C GLY A 23 -7.45 7.84 -11.98
N THR A 24 -7.24 8.04 -10.67
CA THR A 24 -6.11 7.44 -9.92
C THR A 24 -6.25 5.92 -9.81
N LEU A 25 -7.46 5.42 -9.54
CA LEU A 25 -7.75 3.98 -9.48
C LEU A 25 -7.47 3.30 -10.84
N ASP A 26 -7.90 3.90 -11.92
CA ASP A 26 -7.71 3.38 -13.28
C ASP A 26 -6.23 3.40 -13.68
N ALA A 27 -5.50 4.43 -13.30
CA ALA A 27 -4.06 4.56 -13.55
C ALA A 27 -3.27 3.41 -12.88
N VAL A 28 -3.50 3.14 -11.58
CA VAL A 28 -2.80 2.03 -10.91
C VAL A 28 -3.27 0.66 -11.39
N ALA A 29 -4.55 0.51 -11.73
CA ALA A 29 -5.08 -0.75 -12.27
C ALA A 29 -4.43 -1.07 -13.64
N LYS A 30 -4.31 -0.06 -14.53
CA LYS A 30 -3.64 -0.19 -15.83
C LYS A 30 -2.15 -0.51 -15.66
N ALA A 31 -1.42 0.29 -14.87
CA ALA A 31 0.02 0.12 -14.68
C ALA A 31 0.38 -1.23 -14.06
N SER A 32 -0.41 -1.68 -13.08
CA SER A 32 -0.23 -2.98 -12.43
C SER A 32 -0.77 -4.15 -13.26
N ARG A 33 -1.36 -3.90 -14.43
CA ARG A 33 -2.05 -4.93 -15.24
C ARG A 33 -3.02 -5.73 -14.37
N TRP A 34 -3.87 -5.01 -13.64
CA TRP A 34 -4.83 -5.64 -12.74
C TRP A 34 -5.75 -6.59 -13.48
N LYS A 35 -5.79 -7.84 -13.02
CA LYS A 35 -6.73 -8.84 -13.54
C LYS A 35 -7.89 -8.95 -12.56
N PRO A 36 -9.15 -8.77 -13.00
CA PRO A 36 -10.32 -8.89 -12.14
C PRO A 36 -10.37 -10.24 -11.44
N ARG A 37 -10.63 -10.22 -10.14
CA ARG A 37 -10.72 -11.42 -9.31
C ARG A 37 -11.49 -11.15 -8.02
N VAL A 38 -12.12 -12.17 -7.51
CA VAL A 38 -12.70 -12.17 -6.16
C VAL A 38 -11.66 -12.70 -5.19
N ALA A 39 -11.41 -11.96 -4.09
CA ALA A 39 -10.53 -12.44 -3.04
C ALA A 39 -11.11 -13.73 -2.41
N SER A 40 -10.25 -14.69 -2.14
CA SER A 40 -10.64 -15.96 -1.53
C SER A 40 -9.98 -16.09 -0.16
N VAL A 41 -10.76 -16.51 0.82
CA VAL A 41 -10.24 -16.92 2.15
C VAL A 41 -9.69 -18.35 2.16
N ARG A 42 -9.75 -19.06 1.03
CA ARG A 42 -9.14 -20.40 0.97
C ARG A 42 -7.63 -20.24 1.06
N PRO A 43 -6.97 -20.91 2.01
CA PRO A 43 -5.52 -20.88 2.13
C PRO A 43 -4.88 -21.32 0.80
N LYS A 44 -4.03 -20.46 0.26
CA LYS A 44 -3.19 -20.85 -0.88
C LYS A 44 -2.19 -21.90 -0.42
N LYS A 45 -1.86 -22.87 -1.28
CA LYS A 45 -0.87 -23.92 -0.99
C LYS A 45 0.54 -23.38 -1.26
N GLY A 46 1.53 -23.89 -0.52
CA GLY A 46 2.95 -23.58 -0.70
C GLY A 46 3.55 -22.79 0.46
N ALA A 47 4.87 -22.74 0.51
CA ALA A 47 5.63 -22.01 1.53
C ALA A 47 5.61 -20.50 1.30
N ILE A 48 5.59 -20.07 0.05
CA ILE A 48 5.50 -18.67 -0.36
C ILE A 48 4.11 -18.40 -0.95
N LEU A 49 3.37 -17.54 -0.30
CA LEU A 49 2.04 -17.10 -0.73
C LEU A 49 2.17 -15.73 -1.40
N THR A 50 1.52 -15.54 -2.55
CA THR A 50 1.53 -14.27 -3.26
C THR A 50 0.16 -13.60 -3.19
N GLY A 51 0.15 -12.29 -3.07
CA GLY A 51 -1.09 -11.53 -3.05
C GLY A 51 -0.96 -10.15 -3.66
N ARG A 52 -2.10 -9.60 -4.08
CA ARG A 52 -2.22 -8.24 -4.63
C ARG A 52 -3.35 -7.52 -3.91
N GLY A 53 -3.11 -6.27 -3.59
CA GLY A 53 -4.10 -5.43 -2.93
C GLY A 53 -4.18 -4.06 -3.58
N VAL A 54 -5.36 -3.43 -3.51
CA VAL A 54 -5.61 -2.09 -4.00
C VAL A 54 -6.25 -1.26 -2.89
N ALA A 55 -5.86 0.02 -2.82
CA ALA A 55 -6.48 0.99 -1.92
C ALA A 55 -6.43 2.40 -2.52
N LEU A 56 -7.21 3.29 -1.90
CA LEU A 56 -7.31 4.70 -2.24
C LEU A 56 -7.03 5.52 -0.98
N GLY A 57 -6.51 6.72 -1.16
CA GLY A 57 -6.26 7.69 -0.10
C GLY A 57 -6.44 9.11 -0.61
N THR A 58 -6.71 10.03 0.30
CA THR A 58 -6.81 11.46 -0.01
C THR A 58 -6.27 12.27 1.15
N HIS A 59 -5.66 13.40 0.84
CA HIS A 59 -5.21 14.39 1.79
C HIS A 59 -5.15 15.75 1.07
N PHE A 60 -5.55 16.85 1.74
CA PHE A 60 -5.54 18.22 1.19
C PHE A 60 -6.07 18.36 -0.26
N LYS A 61 -7.20 17.71 -0.56
CA LYS A 61 -7.85 17.75 -1.90
C LYS A 61 -7.04 17.09 -3.02
N SER A 62 -5.98 16.34 -2.69
CA SER A 62 -5.29 15.45 -3.63
C SER A 62 -5.84 14.03 -3.52
N PHE A 63 -5.75 13.28 -4.59
CA PHE A 63 -6.33 11.94 -4.72
C PHE A 63 -5.23 10.93 -5.04
N GLY A 64 -5.12 9.92 -4.19
CA GLY A 64 -4.11 8.88 -4.31
C GLY A 64 -4.71 7.50 -4.49
N ALA A 65 -4.04 6.65 -5.25
CA ALA A 65 -4.35 5.23 -5.33
C ALA A 65 -3.07 4.40 -5.29
N ALA A 66 -3.16 3.20 -4.73
CA ALA A 66 -2.04 2.28 -4.71
C ALA A 66 -2.48 0.84 -5.02
N VAL A 67 -1.60 0.11 -5.73
CA VAL A 67 -1.63 -1.35 -5.81
C VAL A 67 -0.34 -1.88 -5.22
N ALA A 68 -0.43 -2.92 -4.38
CA ALA A 68 0.71 -3.63 -3.80
C ALA A 68 0.75 -5.08 -4.27
N GLU A 69 1.95 -5.59 -4.51
CA GLU A 69 2.24 -7.00 -4.72
C GLU A 69 3.14 -7.49 -3.58
N VAL A 70 2.75 -8.59 -2.94
CA VAL A 70 3.48 -9.15 -1.80
C VAL A 70 3.75 -10.64 -1.97
N GLN A 71 4.83 -11.07 -1.34
CA GLN A 71 5.14 -12.48 -1.05
C GLN A 71 5.16 -12.65 0.47
N VAL A 72 4.45 -13.65 0.97
CA VAL A 72 4.39 -14.01 2.39
C VAL A 72 4.98 -15.40 2.55
N ASN A 73 6.05 -15.51 3.30
CA ASN A 73 6.60 -16.81 3.69
C ASN A 73 5.86 -17.29 4.94
N ARG A 74 4.99 -18.31 4.75
CA ARG A 74 4.17 -18.81 5.85
C ARG A 74 4.93 -19.57 6.94
N ASN A 75 6.17 -20.01 6.64
CA ASN A 75 6.98 -20.73 7.61
C ASN A 75 7.79 -19.79 8.50
N THR A 76 8.15 -18.62 7.99
CA THR A 76 8.96 -17.62 8.71
C THR A 76 8.19 -16.38 9.11
N GLY A 77 6.97 -16.18 8.58
CA GLY A 77 6.19 -14.95 8.78
C GLY A 77 6.71 -13.73 8.01
N LEU A 78 7.81 -13.85 7.27
CA LEU A 78 8.38 -12.73 6.53
C LEU A 78 7.48 -12.32 5.36
N ILE A 79 7.25 -11.02 5.24
CA ILE A 79 6.58 -10.40 4.11
C ILE A 79 7.60 -9.63 3.28
N LYS A 80 7.64 -9.89 1.98
CA LYS A 80 8.35 -9.09 1.00
C LYS A 80 7.34 -8.33 0.14
N VAL A 81 7.36 -7.01 0.22
CA VAL A 81 6.65 -6.17 -0.77
C VAL A 81 7.53 -6.16 -2.02
N THR A 82 7.03 -6.72 -3.12
CA THR A 82 7.82 -6.90 -4.35
C THR A 82 7.66 -5.72 -5.30
N HIS A 83 6.44 -5.16 -5.37
CA HIS A 83 6.15 -4.01 -6.21
C HIS A 83 5.02 -3.17 -5.62
N LEU A 84 5.17 -1.86 -5.72
CA LEU A 84 4.14 -0.87 -5.42
C LEU A 84 3.89 -0.02 -6.66
N TYR A 85 2.63 0.17 -6.99
CA TYR A 85 2.18 1.08 -8.04
C TYR A 85 1.40 2.20 -7.37
N GLY A 86 1.84 3.45 -7.53
CA GLY A 86 1.23 4.62 -6.92
C GLY A 86 0.80 5.63 -7.97
N ALA A 87 -0.45 6.09 -7.91
CA ALA A 87 -0.93 7.21 -8.70
C ALA A 87 -1.38 8.34 -7.80
N LEU A 88 -1.01 9.56 -8.17
CA LEU A 88 -1.38 10.79 -7.49
C LEU A 88 -1.95 11.80 -8.48
N ASP A 89 -3.12 12.33 -8.17
CA ASP A 89 -3.72 13.48 -8.81
C ASP A 89 -3.69 14.65 -7.81
N ALA A 90 -2.77 15.58 -8.00
CA ALA A 90 -2.58 16.78 -7.19
C ALA A 90 -2.97 18.08 -7.94
N GLY A 91 -3.82 17.97 -8.96
CA GLY A 91 -4.19 19.11 -9.80
C GLY A 91 -3.06 19.49 -10.77
N LEU A 92 -2.80 20.78 -10.95
CA LEU A 92 -1.67 21.27 -11.73
C LEU A 92 -0.36 20.84 -11.09
N LEU A 93 0.46 20.11 -11.83
CA LEU A 93 1.80 19.71 -11.41
C LEU A 93 2.84 20.75 -11.87
N VAL A 94 3.40 21.49 -10.91
CA VAL A 94 4.45 22.48 -11.20
C VAL A 94 5.74 21.78 -11.65
N ASN A 95 6.09 20.68 -10.98
CA ASN A 95 7.25 19.84 -11.35
C ASN A 95 6.85 18.36 -11.29
N PRO A 96 6.44 17.74 -12.42
CA PRO A 96 6.02 16.35 -12.46
C PRO A 96 7.07 15.36 -11.94
N ALA A 97 8.36 15.56 -12.28
CA ALA A 97 9.44 14.69 -11.84
C ALA A 97 9.60 14.69 -10.30
N SER A 98 9.48 15.86 -9.66
CA SER A 98 9.49 15.95 -8.20
C SER A 98 8.28 15.25 -7.57
N VAL A 99 7.12 15.31 -8.21
CA VAL A 99 5.91 14.60 -7.72
C VAL A 99 6.10 13.09 -7.82
N GLU A 100 6.70 12.57 -8.90
CA GLU A 100 7.02 11.15 -9.02
C GLU A 100 7.99 10.70 -7.92
N GLN A 101 9.03 11.48 -7.61
CA GLN A 101 9.95 11.20 -6.50
C GLN A 101 9.24 11.20 -5.13
N GLN A 102 8.28 12.10 -4.92
CA GLN A 102 7.46 12.09 -3.71
C GLN A 102 6.59 10.83 -3.61
N ILE A 103 5.99 10.39 -4.72
CA ILE A 103 5.23 9.13 -4.75
C ILE A 103 6.15 7.96 -4.38
N GLU A 104 7.35 7.87 -4.96
CA GLU A 104 8.31 6.80 -4.65
C GLU A 104 8.69 6.80 -3.18
N GLY A 105 9.02 7.95 -2.60
CA GLY A 105 9.36 8.12 -1.19
C GLY A 105 8.22 7.68 -0.26
N MET A 106 6.99 8.14 -0.54
CA MET A 106 5.80 7.75 0.22
C MET A 106 5.55 6.24 0.17
N MET A 107 5.74 5.61 -0.98
CA MET A 107 5.54 4.17 -1.16
C MET A 107 6.54 3.35 -0.34
N ILE A 108 7.83 3.71 -0.39
CA ILE A 108 8.89 3.04 0.37
C ILE A 108 8.66 3.25 1.88
N GLN A 109 8.33 4.47 2.29
CA GLN A 109 8.04 4.76 3.69
C GLN A 109 6.81 4.00 4.19
N ALA A 110 5.75 3.88 3.37
CA ALA A 110 4.59 3.08 3.72
C ALA A 110 4.94 1.61 3.94
N ALA A 111 5.79 1.02 3.06
CA ALA A 111 6.25 -0.34 3.23
C ALA A 111 7.07 -0.51 4.51
N SER A 112 7.95 0.43 4.83
CA SER A 112 8.74 0.45 6.06
C SER A 112 7.85 0.47 7.30
N ARG A 113 6.88 1.40 7.36
CA ARG A 113 5.91 1.51 8.45
C ARG A 113 5.00 0.30 8.59
N MET A 114 4.65 -0.33 7.50
CA MET A 114 3.81 -1.52 7.54
C MET A 114 4.54 -2.77 8.03
N LEU A 115 5.85 -2.88 7.80
CA LEU A 115 6.60 -4.10 8.06
C LEU A 115 7.52 -4.04 9.28
N LYS A 116 8.02 -2.84 9.67
CA LYS A 116 9.10 -2.72 10.65
C LYS A 116 8.89 -1.65 11.72
N GLU A 117 8.39 -0.47 11.34
CA GLU A 117 8.44 0.71 12.20
C GLU A 117 7.40 0.67 13.33
N GLU A 118 7.86 0.71 14.55
CA GLU A 118 7.03 0.78 15.75
C GLU A 118 7.71 1.64 16.82
N VAL A 119 7.04 2.73 17.20
CA VAL A 119 7.46 3.51 18.36
C VAL A 119 7.16 2.69 19.62
N LYS A 120 8.20 2.41 20.41
CA LYS A 120 8.07 1.72 21.69
C LYS A 120 8.23 2.74 22.82
N PHE A 121 7.42 2.58 23.84
CA PHE A 121 7.43 3.46 25.00
C PHE A 121 7.08 2.69 26.28
N ASN A 122 7.51 3.22 27.40
CA ASN A 122 7.10 2.80 28.74
C ASN A 122 6.17 3.87 29.33
N GLN A 123 5.94 3.84 30.64
CA GLN A 123 5.05 4.78 31.32
C GLN A 123 5.53 6.24 31.30
N THR A 124 6.81 6.50 31.05
CA THR A 124 7.41 7.83 31.21
C THR A 124 8.12 8.36 29.97
N SER A 125 8.52 7.49 29.04
CA SER A 125 9.37 7.88 27.91
C SER A 125 9.25 6.95 26.71
N VAL A 126 9.65 7.45 25.54
CA VAL A 126 9.91 6.64 24.35
C VAL A 126 11.18 5.81 24.57
N THR A 127 11.16 4.53 24.21
CA THR A 127 12.27 3.59 24.37
C THR A 127 12.93 3.19 23.05
N SER A 128 12.32 3.49 21.92
CA SER A 128 12.91 3.31 20.57
C SER A 128 13.69 4.57 20.17
N LEU A 129 14.96 4.65 20.63
CA LEU A 129 15.77 5.87 20.55
C LEU A 129 16.84 5.87 19.46
N ASP A 130 17.04 4.74 18.79
CA ASP A 130 18.06 4.56 17.77
C ASP A 130 17.58 3.63 16.65
N TRP A 131 18.36 3.50 15.59
CA TRP A 131 18.02 2.67 14.42
C TRP A 131 18.01 1.16 14.70
N SER A 132 18.54 0.69 15.82
CA SER A 132 18.44 -0.71 16.22
C SER A 132 17.12 -1.00 16.92
N SER A 133 16.63 -0.07 17.72
CA SER A 133 15.34 -0.15 18.42
C SER A 133 14.15 0.37 17.61
N TYR A 134 14.41 1.18 16.55
CA TYR A 134 13.45 1.66 15.57
C TYR A 134 13.91 1.30 14.15
N PRO A 135 13.81 0.03 13.76
CA PRO A 135 14.29 -0.41 12.45
C PRO A 135 13.42 0.13 11.31
N ILE A 136 14.08 0.56 10.22
CA ILE A 136 13.46 0.94 8.96
C ILE A 136 13.83 -0.04 7.86
N LEU A 137 13.17 0.03 6.69
CA LEU A 137 13.59 -0.71 5.51
C LEU A 137 14.99 -0.28 5.08
N ARG A 138 15.84 -1.26 4.79
CA ARG A 138 17.15 -1.04 4.17
C ARG A 138 17.03 -1.03 2.65
N PHE A 139 18.02 -0.47 1.97
CA PHE A 139 18.04 -0.36 0.52
C PHE A 139 17.75 -1.69 -0.20
N ALA A 140 18.35 -2.80 0.25
CA ALA A 140 18.15 -4.13 -0.34
C ALA A 140 16.73 -4.71 -0.12
N GLU A 141 15.95 -4.12 0.78
CA GLU A 141 14.58 -4.55 1.10
C GLU A 141 13.53 -3.70 0.40
N ALA A 142 13.95 -2.56 -0.18
CA ALA A 142 13.03 -1.63 -0.84
C ALA A 142 12.30 -2.30 -1.99
N PRO A 143 10.97 -2.14 -2.09
CA PRO A 143 10.20 -2.64 -3.20
C PRO A 143 10.53 -1.88 -4.48
N ARG A 144 10.27 -2.50 -5.64
CA ARG A 144 10.15 -1.73 -6.87
C ARG A 144 8.95 -0.80 -6.77
N VAL A 145 9.07 0.43 -7.25
CA VAL A 145 7.97 1.40 -7.31
C VAL A 145 7.72 1.81 -8.75
N THR A 146 6.46 1.93 -9.12
CA THR A 146 5.99 2.58 -10.34
C THR A 146 5.16 3.79 -9.92
N ALA A 147 5.74 4.97 -10.05
CA ALA A 147 5.08 6.25 -9.77
C ALA A 147 4.32 6.76 -10.99
N ILE A 148 3.15 7.34 -10.77
CA ILE A 148 2.28 7.90 -11.82
C ILE A 148 1.76 9.25 -11.31
N ALA A 149 2.29 10.32 -11.83
CA ALA A 149 1.83 11.67 -11.57
C ALA A 149 0.78 12.08 -12.61
N ILE A 150 -0.46 12.35 -12.17
CA ILE A 150 -1.56 12.75 -13.04
C ILE A 150 -1.67 14.28 -13.01
N SER A 151 -1.34 14.93 -14.12
CA SER A 151 -1.45 16.39 -14.25
C SER A 151 -2.86 16.80 -14.68
N ARG A 152 -3.38 17.85 -14.01
CA ARG A 152 -4.63 18.50 -14.34
C ARG A 152 -4.40 20.02 -14.43
N PRO A 153 -4.01 20.53 -15.60
CA PRO A 153 -3.65 21.94 -15.74
C PRO A 153 -4.75 22.94 -15.35
N ASP A 154 -6.02 22.52 -15.49
CA ASP A 154 -7.17 23.35 -15.18
C ASP A 154 -7.62 23.29 -13.69
N GLU A 155 -6.97 22.45 -12.90
CA GLU A 155 -7.26 22.31 -11.47
C GLU A 155 -6.19 22.98 -10.61
N PRO A 156 -6.54 23.57 -9.47
CA PRO A 156 -5.55 24.13 -8.56
C PRO A 156 -4.51 23.10 -8.13
N SER A 157 -3.24 23.52 -8.04
CA SER A 157 -2.19 22.70 -7.43
C SER A 157 -2.49 22.45 -5.95
N THR A 158 -2.38 21.20 -5.52
CA THR A 158 -2.62 20.74 -4.15
C THR A 158 -1.41 19.99 -3.60
N GLY A 159 -1.52 19.35 -2.42
CA GLY A 159 -0.39 18.66 -1.80
C GLY A 159 0.05 17.41 -2.54
N ALA A 160 1.34 17.08 -2.47
CA ALA A 160 1.93 15.88 -3.07
C ALA A 160 2.85 15.10 -2.10
N GLY A 161 2.75 15.34 -0.80
CA GLY A 161 3.68 14.79 0.19
C GLY A 161 3.18 13.59 1.00
N GLU A 162 1.85 13.34 1.09
CA GLU A 162 1.31 12.32 1.99
C GLU A 162 0.19 11.46 1.39
N GLU A 163 -0.35 11.81 0.25
CA GLU A 163 -1.64 11.35 -0.28
C GLU A 163 -1.66 9.87 -0.64
N VAL A 164 -0.56 9.32 -1.13
CA VAL A 164 -0.48 7.89 -1.47
C VAL A 164 0.07 7.02 -0.35
N LEU A 165 0.59 7.61 0.73
CA LEU A 165 1.18 6.87 1.86
C LEU A 165 0.15 5.96 2.54
N ALA A 166 -1.02 6.50 2.88
CA ALA A 166 -2.10 5.73 3.48
C ALA A 166 -2.66 4.67 2.52
N ALA A 167 -2.79 5.02 1.23
CA ALA A 167 -3.21 4.10 0.19
C ALA A 167 -2.23 2.93 0.04
N ALA A 168 -0.93 3.19 0.05
CA ALA A 168 0.10 2.15 -0.05
C ALA A 168 0.06 1.19 1.13
N GLY A 169 -0.02 1.70 2.38
CA GLY A 169 -0.14 0.86 3.57
C GLY A 169 -1.39 -0.02 3.54
N ALA A 170 -2.53 0.55 3.18
CA ALA A 170 -3.78 -0.21 3.05
C ALA A 170 -3.74 -1.23 1.90
N ALA A 171 -3.06 -0.91 0.78
CA ALA A 171 -2.86 -1.84 -0.33
C ALA A 171 -1.99 -3.03 0.09
N ILE A 172 -0.93 -2.82 0.88
CA ILE A 172 -0.09 -3.89 1.45
C ILE A 172 -0.94 -4.81 2.36
N ALA A 173 -1.75 -4.24 3.25
CA ALA A 173 -2.65 -5.01 4.12
C ALA A 173 -3.69 -5.82 3.32
N ASN A 174 -4.24 -5.25 2.24
CA ASN A 174 -5.15 -5.95 1.35
C ASN A 174 -4.43 -7.05 0.53
N ALA A 175 -3.16 -6.82 0.14
CA ALA A 175 -2.35 -7.82 -0.54
C ALA A 175 -2.02 -9.01 0.39
N PHE A 176 -1.73 -8.75 1.66
CA PHE A 176 -1.56 -9.78 2.68
C PHE A 176 -2.83 -10.63 2.82
N PHE A 177 -4.00 -9.99 2.91
CA PHE A 177 -5.28 -10.71 2.95
C PHE A 177 -5.51 -11.56 1.70
N ASP A 178 -5.21 -11.04 0.51
CA ASP A 178 -5.34 -11.78 -0.73
C ASP A 178 -4.36 -12.97 -0.81
N ALA A 179 -3.18 -12.85 -0.20
CA ALA A 179 -2.21 -13.94 -0.12
C ALA A 179 -2.65 -15.05 0.84
N THR A 180 -3.17 -14.68 2.02
CA THR A 180 -3.33 -15.58 3.17
C THR A 180 -4.78 -15.92 3.51
N GLY A 181 -5.74 -15.08 3.11
CA GLY A 181 -7.13 -15.15 3.57
C GLY A 181 -7.36 -14.57 4.96
N VAL A 182 -6.32 -14.07 5.64
CA VAL A 182 -6.35 -13.55 7.01
C VAL A 182 -6.27 -12.03 7.03
N ARG A 183 -7.06 -11.37 7.90
CA ARG A 183 -7.01 -9.92 8.14
C ARG A 183 -6.14 -9.61 9.34
N LEU A 184 -4.90 -9.19 9.10
CA LEU A 184 -4.03 -8.66 10.13
C LEU A 184 -4.36 -7.17 10.35
N ARG A 185 -4.67 -6.79 11.60
CA ARG A 185 -5.16 -5.44 11.93
C ARG A 185 -4.20 -4.63 12.81
N GLN A 186 -3.10 -5.24 13.22
CA GLN A 186 -2.06 -4.61 14.00
C GLN A 186 -0.78 -4.51 13.18
N ARG A 187 -0.28 -3.30 12.98
CA ARG A 187 1.02 -3.01 12.39
C ARG A 187 2.09 -2.75 13.47
N PRO A 188 3.37 -2.89 13.15
CA PRO A 188 3.90 -3.45 11.91
C PRO A 188 3.59 -4.94 11.77
N PHE A 189 3.58 -5.45 10.53
CA PHE A 189 3.37 -6.85 10.22
C PHE A 189 4.66 -7.64 10.43
N THR A 190 5.09 -7.72 11.71
CA THR A 190 6.30 -8.46 12.06
C THR A 190 6.13 -9.97 11.81
N PRO A 191 7.24 -10.71 11.64
CA PRO A 191 7.17 -12.17 11.47
C PRO A 191 6.33 -12.86 12.55
N GLU A 192 6.48 -12.45 13.81
CA GLU A 192 5.76 -13.04 14.94
C GLU A 192 4.25 -12.79 14.84
N ARG A 193 3.85 -11.55 14.50
CA ARG A 193 2.43 -11.19 14.31
C ARG A 193 1.82 -11.93 13.13
N VAL A 194 2.59 -12.09 12.06
CA VAL A 194 2.16 -12.85 10.88
C VAL A 194 1.98 -14.32 11.24
N LEU A 195 2.98 -14.98 11.84
CA LEU A 195 2.87 -16.38 12.25
C LEU A 195 1.70 -16.61 13.21
N GLY A 196 1.55 -15.77 14.24
CA GLY A 196 0.42 -15.85 15.16
C GLY A 196 -0.95 -15.67 14.50
N SER A 197 -1.03 -14.98 13.36
CA SER A 197 -2.28 -14.81 12.60
C SER A 197 -2.58 -15.95 11.64
N LEU A 198 -1.57 -16.76 11.27
CA LEU A 198 -1.69 -17.89 10.33
C LEU A 198 -1.85 -19.25 11.04
N ALA A 199 -1.61 -19.28 12.34
CA ALA A 199 -1.86 -20.45 13.19
C ALA A 199 -3.37 -20.66 13.40
#